data_e1377e08c0d35a42f86b864956134327
#
_entry.id   e1377e08c0d35a42f86b864956134327
#
_cell.length_a   1.000
_cell.length_b   1.000
_cell.length_c   1.000
_cell.angle_alpha   90.00
_cell.angle_beta   90.00
_cell.angle_gamma   90.00
#
_symmetry.space_group_name_H-M   'P 1'
#
loop_
_entity.id
_entity.type
_entity.pdbx_description
1 polymer ?
#
loop_
_entity_poly.entity_id
_entity_poly.type
_entity_poly.pdbx_seq_one_letter_code
_entity_poly.pdbx_strand_id
1 'polypeptide(L)'
;MQDVSPAIERAWASAAGNAGERGITLADLLLALLEEEEGRPAALLGKLGVELEQFRDAIRSFQFSAPLSPAADALFALAREHSLRLMAEPSPTTEFLFLAAFSHDLEFAAAFGELGLTPEKVFHALRGDLPEPELLEFDGEAFSISEPKETGIAARAVDANMNRAGEALRVLDDYCRFVLNDPFLTRSWKQLRHRLAEASGTLPRNALLSARDTLHDVGTSIQTPGEYTRHSPESVAIANVKRLQESLRSLEEFGKILSTAFAHSVERLRYESYTLERSMFRNDSATERLAKAKLYALLTGSQCAAALDWTIEEIAQGGVGIVQMREKEKSDRELLERAEFLRKCTREAGVLFIVNDRPDVARAVEADGVHLGQTDLPVSVARRILGPNALIGVSTHNLEQVHRAILDGADYLGIGPTFPSSTKSFGELAGLEFLGDAMAETSLPAFALGGINLANVREVVASGAKRIAVSAALATADDPRSVAMALRLALG
;
A
#
# COMPACT_ATOMS: atom_id res chain seq x y z
N MET A 1 28.02 -6.08 -8.88
CA MET A 1 27.21 -7.23 -8.50
C MET A 1 27.24 -7.43 -6.99
N GLN A 2 26.67 -6.51 -6.22
CA GLN A 2 26.49 -6.71 -4.77
C GLN A 2 25.02 -7.17 -4.56
N ASP A 3 24.83 -8.22 -3.74
CA ASP A 3 23.52 -8.75 -3.35
C ASP A 3 22.69 -9.44 -4.47
N VAL A 4 23.27 -10.39 -5.18
CA VAL A 4 22.57 -11.33 -6.09
C VAL A 4 22.66 -12.77 -5.56
N SER A 5 21.78 -13.66 -6.04
CA SER A 5 21.86 -15.07 -5.63
C SER A 5 23.14 -15.74 -6.14
N PRO A 6 23.68 -16.74 -5.41
CA PRO A 6 24.88 -17.49 -5.85
C PRO A 6 24.73 -18.13 -7.24
N ALA A 7 23.52 -18.53 -7.63
CA ALA A 7 23.22 -19.07 -8.96
C ALA A 7 23.41 -18.00 -10.07
N ILE A 8 23.08 -16.74 -9.82
CA ILE A 8 23.37 -15.64 -10.74
C ILE A 8 24.88 -15.40 -10.86
N GLU A 9 25.63 -15.48 -9.75
CA GLU A 9 27.08 -15.33 -9.79
C GLU A 9 27.76 -16.42 -10.63
N ARG A 10 27.31 -17.68 -10.49
CA ARG A 10 27.81 -18.79 -11.31
C ARG A 10 27.46 -18.65 -12.79
N ALA A 11 26.19 -18.28 -13.09
CA ALA A 11 25.78 -18.05 -14.47
C ALA A 11 26.56 -16.90 -15.12
N TRP A 12 26.81 -15.82 -14.38
CA TRP A 12 27.63 -14.73 -14.87
C TRP A 12 29.08 -15.13 -15.12
N ALA A 13 29.70 -15.91 -14.23
CA ALA A 13 31.05 -16.43 -14.40
C ALA A 13 31.15 -17.37 -15.60
N SER A 14 30.15 -18.25 -15.84
CA SER A 14 30.05 -19.10 -17.02
C SER A 14 29.93 -18.30 -18.30
N ALA A 15 29.03 -17.27 -18.33
CA ALA A 15 28.89 -16.35 -19.46
C ALA A 15 30.19 -15.60 -19.77
N ALA A 16 30.93 -15.15 -18.74
CA ALA A 16 32.21 -14.48 -18.90
C ALA A 16 33.29 -15.40 -19.49
N GLY A 17 33.32 -16.66 -19.02
CA GLY A 17 34.24 -17.67 -19.56
C GLY A 17 34.00 -17.97 -21.05
N ASN A 18 32.73 -18.01 -21.46
CA ASN A 18 32.35 -18.27 -22.86
C ASN A 18 32.57 -17.06 -23.77
N ALA A 19 32.40 -15.83 -23.22
CA ALA A 19 32.56 -14.57 -23.97
C ALA A 19 34.02 -14.22 -24.28
N GLY A 20 34.98 -14.58 -23.42
CA GLY A 20 36.39 -14.22 -23.57
C GLY A 20 36.60 -12.70 -23.68
N GLU A 21 37.52 -12.29 -24.56
CA GLU A 21 37.89 -10.88 -24.76
C GLU A 21 36.78 -10.03 -25.45
N ARG A 22 35.78 -10.64 -26.06
CA ARG A 22 34.69 -9.89 -26.76
C ARG A 22 33.67 -9.22 -25.83
N GLY A 23 33.70 -9.59 -24.57
CA GLY A 23 32.73 -9.13 -23.56
C GLY A 23 31.42 -9.93 -23.58
N ILE A 24 30.76 -10.00 -22.42
CA ILE A 24 29.51 -10.76 -22.23
C ILE A 24 28.38 -10.08 -23.01
N THR A 25 27.66 -10.83 -23.83
CA THR A 25 26.42 -10.38 -24.48
C THR A 25 25.20 -10.89 -23.70
N LEU A 26 24.01 -10.37 -24.01
CA LEU A 26 22.76 -10.88 -23.43
C LEU A 26 22.54 -12.35 -23.79
N ALA A 27 22.96 -12.80 -24.97
CA ALA A 27 22.91 -14.21 -25.38
C ALA A 27 23.76 -15.10 -24.47
N ASP A 28 25.01 -14.71 -24.19
CA ASP A 28 25.88 -15.48 -23.31
C ASP A 28 25.29 -15.63 -21.90
N LEU A 29 24.71 -14.54 -21.37
CA LEU A 29 24.06 -14.56 -20.07
C LEU A 29 22.82 -15.46 -20.06
N LEU A 30 21.95 -15.34 -21.05
CA LEU A 30 20.73 -16.15 -21.14
C LEU A 30 21.04 -17.65 -21.27
N LEU A 31 22.00 -18.01 -22.12
CA LEU A 31 22.44 -19.41 -22.27
C LEU A 31 23.02 -19.96 -20.95
N ALA A 32 23.83 -19.17 -20.25
CA ALA A 32 24.37 -19.55 -18.94
C ALA A 32 23.28 -19.69 -17.86
N LEU A 33 22.25 -18.83 -17.87
CA LEU A 33 21.10 -18.93 -16.96
C LEU A 33 20.27 -20.21 -17.21
N LEU A 34 20.21 -20.69 -18.46
CA LEU A 34 19.50 -21.93 -18.81
C LEU A 34 20.31 -23.20 -18.43
N GLU A 35 21.62 -23.07 -18.30
CA GLU A 35 22.53 -24.16 -17.95
C GLU A 35 22.79 -24.29 -16.45
N GLU A 36 22.38 -23.26 -15.67
CA GLU A 36 22.59 -23.26 -14.22
C GLU A 36 21.69 -24.29 -13.52
N GLU A 37 22.32 -25.25 -12.82
CA GLU A 37 21.64 -26.41 -12.21
C GLU A 37 20.62 -26.00 -11.14
N GLU A 38 20.88 -24.93 -10.38
CA GLU A 38 19.97 -24.36 -9.37
C GLU A 38 19.07 -23.26 -9.94
N GLY A 39 19.22 -22.95 -11.25
CA GLY A 39 18.44 -21.94 -11.94
C GLY A 39 17.05 -22.42 -12.31
N ARG A 40 16.09 -21.51 -12.31
CA ARG A 40 14.69 -21.80 -12.66
C ARG A 40 14.27 -21.37 -14.07
N PRO A 41 15.07 -20.67 -14.91
CA PRO A 41 14.64 -20.23 -16.23
C PRO A 41 14.24 -21.38 -17.16
N ALA A 42 14.96 -22.50 -17.15
CA ALA A 42 14.61 -23.67 -17.93
C ALA A 42 13.25 -24.29 -17.53
N ALA A 43 12.99 -24.40 -16.21
CA ALA A 43 11.71 -24.87 -15.69
C ALA A 43 10.57 -23.89 -16.00
N LEU A 44 10.86 -22.58 -16.05
CA LEU A 44 9.90 -21.54 -16.40
C LEU A 44 9.50 -21.61 -17.87
N LEU A 45 10.45 -21.87 -18.79
CA LEU A 45 10.15 -22.10 -20.21
C LEU A 45 9.24 -23.33 -20.40
N GLY A 46 9.48 -24.41 -19.67
CA GLY A 46 8.60 -25.58 -19.69
C GLY A 46 7.17 -25.28 -19.25
N LYS A 47 6.99 -24.46 -18.22
CA LYS A 47 5.66 -23.98 -17.78
C LYS A 47 4.97 -23.10 -18.84
N LEU A 48 5.74 -22.39 -19.63
CA LEU A 48 5.24 -21.52 -20.71
C LEU A 48 5.01 -22.28 -22.03
N GLY A 49 5.25 -23.60 -22.03
CA GLY A 49 5.06 -24.43 -23.22
C GLY A 49 6.12 -24.25 -24.30
N VAL A 50 7.30 -23.70 -23.94
CA VAL A 50 8.40 -23.46 -24.89
C VAL A 50 9.48 -24.53 -24.72
N GLU A 51 9.80 -25.22 -25.80
CA GLU A 51 10.84 -26.21 -25.83
C GLU A 51 12.25 -25.60 -25.66
N LEU A 52 13.03 -26.10 -24.72
CA LEU A 52 14.32 -25.54 -24.33
C LEU A 52 15.29 -25.40 -25.50
N GLU A 53 15.37 -26.43 -26.37
CA GLU A 53 16.25 -26.39 -27.56
C GLU A 53 15.79 -25.39 -28.60
N GLN A 54 14.49 -25.25 -28.80
CA GLN A 54 13.94 -24.23 -29.70
C GLN A 54 14.29 -22.81 -29.21
N PHE A 55 14.24 -22.58 -27.92
CA PHE A 55 14.63 -21.28 -27.34
C PHE A 55 16.15 -21.04 -27.45
N ARG A 56 16.98 -22.07 -27.19
CA ARG A 56 18.44 -22.01 -27.38
C ARG A 56 18.83 -21.64 -28.82
N ASP A 57 18.20 -22.30 -29.79
CA ASP A 57 18.47 -22.04 -31.20
C ASP A 57 18.01 -20.60 -31.62
N ALA A 58 16.91 -20.14 -31.07
CA ALA A 58 16.47 -18.76 -31.28
C ALA A 58 17.48 -17.76 -30.69
N ILE A 59 18.02 -18.00 -29.47
CA ILE A 59 19.08 -17.15 -28.90
C ILE A 59 20.32 -17.15 -29.79
N ARG A 60 20.76 -18.30 -30.29
CA ARG A 60 21.96 -18.42 -31.15
C ARG A 60 21.78 -17.76 -32.51
N SER A 61 20.56 -17.70 -33.02
CA SER A 61 20.24 -17.07 -34.31
C SER A 61 20.01 -15.55 -34.21
N PHE A 62 19.70 -15.04 -33.02
CA PHE A 62 19.48 -13.61 -32.78
C PHE A 62 20.81 -12.86 -32.72
N GLN A 63 20.96 -11.81 -33.51
CA GLN A 63 22.17 -10.97 -33.51
C GLN A 63 22.16 -9.97 -32.36
N PHE A 64 22.75 -10.34 -31.24
CA PHE A 64 22.99 -9.42 -30.14
C PHE A 64 24.19 -8.50 -30.48
N SER A 65 23.91 -7.23 -30.75
CA SER A 65 24.88 -6.33 -31.37
C SER A 65 25.85 -5.63 -30.40
N ALA A 66 25.64 -5.71 -29.08
CA ALA A 66 26.47 -5.03 -28.10
C ALA A 66 26.79 -5.89 -26.87
N PRO A 67 27.99 -5.76 -26.26
CA PRO A 67 28.28 -6.34 -24.97
C PRO A 67 27.47 -5.65 -23.86
N LEU A 68 27.05 -6.42 -22.83
CA LEU A 68 26.24 -5.96 -21.70
C LEU A 68 26.90 -4.90 -20.80
N SER A 69 28.21 -4.73 -20.86
CA SER A 69 28.91 -3.65 -20.15
C SER A 69 28.79 -2.36 -20.98
N PRO A 70 28.02 -1.40 -20.66
CA PRO A 70 27.59 -0.74 -19.45
C PRO A 70 26.11 -0.98 -19.07
N ALA A 71 25.36 -1.75 -19.84
CA ALA A 71 23.92 -2.00 -19.57
C ALA A 71 23.66 -3.03 -18.45
N ALA A 72 24.70 -3.72 -17.98
CA ALA A 72 24.55 -4.75 -16.94
C ALA A 72 23.91 -4.21 -15.64
N ASP A 73 24.30 -3.02 -15.19
CA ASP A 73 23.76 -2.42 -13.96
C ASP A 73 22.27 -2.12 -14.08
N ALA A 74 21.80 -1.71 -15.26
CA ALA A 74 20.38 -1.48 -15.53
C ALA A 74 19.59 -2.78 -15.53
N LEU A 75 20.14 -3.85 -16.08
CA LEU A 75 19.53 -5.19 -16.10
C LEU A 75 19.38 -5.75 -14.66
N PHE A 76 20.43 -5.63 -13.84
CA PHE A 76 20.39 -6.05 -12.43
C PHE A 76 19.45 -5.18 -11.60
N ALA A 77 19.37 -3.87 -11.84
CA ALA A 77 18.43 -2.99 -11.18
C ALA A 77 16.98 -3.40 -11.48
N LEU A 78 16.68 -3.72 -12.74
CA LEU A 78 15.36 -4.19 -13.16
C LEU A 78 15.01 -5.56 -12.56
N ALA A 79 15.99 -6.47 -12.48
CA ALA A 79 15.80 -7.77 -11.82
C ALA A 79 15.48 -7.61 -10.31
N ARG A 80 16.13 -6.67 -9.62
CA ARG A 80 15.80 -6.34 -8.22
C ARG A 80 14.41 -5.74 -8.07
N GLU A 81 14.01 -4.85 -8.97
CA GLU A 81 12.66 -4.28 -8.97
C GLU A 81 11.60 -5.37 -9.10
N HIS A 82 11.80 -6.32 -10.04
CA HIS A 82 10.90 -7.46 -10.20
C HIS A 82 10.87 -8.38 -8.99
N SER A 83 12.03 -8.66 -8.37
CA SER A 83 12.13 -9.48 -7.15
C SER A 83 11.41 -8.83 -5.98
N LEU A 84 11.63 -7.54 -5.74
CA LEU A 84 10.93 -6.77 -4.70
C LEU A 84 9.41 -6.74 -4.93
N ARG A 85 8.99 -6.59 -6.18
CA ARG A 85 7.57 -6.52 -6.54
C ARG A 85 6.83 -7.85 -6.36
N LEU A 86 7.48 -8.99 -6.61
CA LEU A 86 6.85 -10.31 -6.59
C LEU A 86 7.06 -11.07 -5.27
N MET A 87 8.26 -10.96 -4.67
CA MET A 87 8.67 -11.78 -3.53
C MET A 87 8.96 -10.97 -2.27
N ALA A 88 8.95 -9.64 -2.36
CA ALA A 88 9.39 -8.72 -1.30
C ALA A 88 10.86 -8.92 -0.86
N GLU A 89 11.70 -9.51 -1.72
CA GLU A 89 13.11 -9.76 -1.46
C GLU A 89 14.00 -8.87 -2.32
N PRO A 90 15.05 -8.23 -1.75
CA PRO A 90 15.94 -7.33 -2.50
C PRO A 90 16.97 -8.07 -3.36
N SER A 91 17.20 -9.38 -3.11
CA SER A 91 18.19 -10.19 -3.81
C SER A 91 17.54 -10.99 -4.94
N PRO A 92 17.73 -10.60 -6.21
CA PRO A 92 17.11 -11.30 -7.32
C PRO A 92 17.71 -12.70 -7.50
N THR A 93 16.87 -13.63 -7.97
CA THR A 93 17.24 -14.97 -8.39
C THR A 93 17.29 -15.07 -9.92
N THR A 94 17.70 -16.21 -10.45
CA THR A 94 17.91 -16.41 -11.90
C THR A 94 16.71 -16.12 -12.76
N GLU A 95 15.51 -16.44 -12.29
CA GLU A 95 14.24 -16.17 -12.98
C GLU A 95 13.90 -14.69 -13.08
N PHE A 96 14.27 -13.88 -12.09
CA PHE A 96 14.07 -12.42 -12.16
C PHE A 96 15.06 -11.75 -13.11
N LEU A 97 16.28 -12.26 -13.19
CA LEU A 97 17.25 -11.80 -14.19
C LEU A 97 16.79 -12.19 -15.59
N PHE A 98 16.20 -13.38 -15.74
CA PHE A 98 15.59 -13.83 -16.98
C PHE A 98 14.42 -12.95 -17.41
N LEU A 99 13.50 -12.61 -16.49
CA LEU A 99 12.40 -11.67 -16.74
C LEU A 99 12.91 -10.27 -17.11
N ALA A 100 13.95 -9.80 -16.41
CA ALA A 100 14.54 -8.49 -16.68
C ALA A 100 15.11 -8.40 -18.10
N ALA A 101 15.65 -9.49 -18.66
CA ALA A 101 16.13 -9.53 -20.02
C ALA A 101 15.03 -9.21 -21.05
N PHE A 102 13.83 -9.75 -20.87
CA PHE A 102 12.67 -9.46 -21.71
C PHE A 102 12.13 -8.03 -21.54
N SER A 103 12.32 -7.45 -20.37
CA SER A 103 11.81 -6.09 -20.08
C SER A 103 12.81 -4.99 -20.50
N HIS A 104 14.09 -5.34 -20.59
CA HIS A 104 15.17 -4.40 -20.88
C HIS A 104 15.35 -4.15 -22.39
N ASP A 105 15.19 -5.21 -23.21
CA ASP A 105 15.44 -5.15 -24.65
C ASP A 105 14.15 -5.44 -25.44
N LEU A 106 13.60 -4.39 -26.04
CA LEU A 106 12.34 -4.48 -26.80
C LEU A 106 12.49 -5.25 -28.11
N GLU A 107 13.67 -5.23 -28.76
CA GLU A 107 13.94 -6.01 -29.98
C GLU A 107 14.02 -7.49 -29.64
N PHE A 108 14.68 -7.83 -28.52
CA PHE A 108 14.68 -9.16 -27.97
C PHE A 108 13.27 -9.65 -27.62
N ALA A 109 12.51 -8.85 -26.86
CA ALA A 109 11.13 -9.20 -26.50
C ALA A 109 10.24 -9.43 -27.73
N ALA A 110 10.37 -8.61 -28.77
CA ALA A 110 9.62 -8.75 -30.02
C ALA A 110 9.99 -10.02 -30.78
N ALA A 111 11.29 -10.33 -30.91
CA ALA A 111 11.77 -11.53 -31.59
C ALA A 111 11.30 -12.84 -30.96
N PHE A 112 11.21 -12.86 -29.62
CA PHE A 112 10.75 -14.04 -28.88
C PHE A 112 9.23 -14.08 -28.65
N GLY A 113 8.52 -13.02 -29.02
CA GLY A 113 7.06 -12.98 -29.07
C GLY A 113 6.46 -14.03 -29.99
N GLU A 114 7.14 -14.38 -31.10
CA GLU A 114 6.75 -15.46 -32.01
C GLU A 114 6.80 -16.86 -31.37
N LEU A 115 7.65 -17.03 -30.34
CA LEU A 115 7.68 -18.25 -29.52
C LEU A 115 6.65 -18.21 -28.36
N GLY A 116 5.78 -17.21 -28.35
CA GLY A 116 4.78 -17.02 -27.32
C GLY A 116 5.31 -16.44 -26.00
N LEU A 117 6.58 -15.99 -25.96
CA LEU A 117 7.21 -15.40 -24.79
C LEU A 117 7.09 -13.88 -24.84
N THR A 118 6.34 -13.33 -23.86
CA THR A 118 6.28 -11.89 -23.62
C THR A 118 6.65 -11.60 -22.16
N PRO A 119 7.12 -10.37 -21.85
CA PRO A 119 7.42 -9.98 -20.47
C PRO A 119 6.25 -10.26 -19.51
N GLU A 120 5.02 -10.00 -19.94
CA GLU A 120 3.81 -10.22 -19.16
C GLU A 120 3.58 -11.71 -18.86
N LYS A 121 3.75 -12.60 -19.86
CA LYS A 121 3.60 -14.05 -19.67
C LYS A 121 4.65 -14.60 -18.72
N VAL A 122 5.92 -14.19 -18.88
CA VAL A 122 7.01 -14.57 -17.98
C VAL A 122 6.73 -14.08 -16.57
N PHE A 123 6.25 -12.85 -16.41
CA PHE A 123 5.88 -12.27 -15.12
C PHE A 123 4.72 -13.04 -14.45
N HIS A 124 3.68 -13.38 -15.20
CA HIS A 124 2.54 -14.16 -14.69
C HIS A 124 2.94 -15.61 -14.31
N ALA A 125 3.81 -16.23 -15.10
CA ALA A 125 4.32 -17.56 -14.79
C ALA A 125 5.14 -17.61 -13.49
N LEU A 126 5.87 -16.55 -13.19
CA LEU A 126 6.61 -16.38 -11.93
C LEU A 126 5.68 -16.18 -10.74
N ARG A 127 4.60 -15.45 -10.94
CA ARG A 127 3.57 -15.19 -9.93
C ARG A 127 2.72 -16.44 -9.60
N GLY A 128 2.74 -17.45 -10.45
CA GLY A 128 1.91 -18.65 -10.29
C GLY A 128 0.46 -18.49 -10.73
N ASP A 129 0.13 -17.40 -11.44
CA ASP A 129 -1.21 -17.03 -11.87
C ASP A 129 -1.55 -17.52 -13.30
N LEU A 130 -0.68 -18.31 -13.93
CA LEU A 130 -1.06 -18.93 -15.19
C LEU A 130 -2.15 -19.97 -14.91
N PRO A 131 -3.33 -19.88 -15.51
CA PRO A 131 -4.25 -20.99 -15.53
C PRO A 131 -3.50 -22.19 -16.14
N GLU A 132 -3.71 -23.39 -15.57
CA GLU A 132 -3.27 -24.60 -16.24
C GLU A 132 -3.76 -24.53 -17.70
N PRO A 133 -2.92 -24.89 -18.70
CA PRO A 133 -3.40 -24.91 -20.06
C PRO A 133 -4.57 -25.90 -20.11
N GLU A 134 -5.80 -25.40 -20.13
CA GLU A 134 -6.91 -26.21 -20.62
C GLU A 134 -6.52 -26.61 -22.02
N LEU A 135 -6.31 -27.92 -22.20
CA LEU A 135 -6.24 -28.51 -23.53
C LEU A 135 -7.59 -28.21 -24.19
N LEU A 136 -7.65 -27.08 -24.89
CA LEU A 136 -8.73 -26.80 -25.81
C LEU A 136 -8.61 -27.88 -26.88
N GLU A 137 -9.36 -28.97 -26.74
CA GLU A 137 -9.70 -29.82 -27.88
C GLU A 137 -10.44 -28.91 -28.86
N PHE A 138 -9.71 -28.52 -29.90
CA PHE A 138 -10.27 -27.82 -31.04
C PHE A 138 -11.09 -28.82 -31.84
N ASP A 139 -12.33 -29.08 -31.44
CA ASP A 139 -13.35 -29.53 -32.37
C ASP A 139 -13.60 -28.33 -33.29
N GLY A 140 -13.31 -28.54 -34.58
CA GLY A 140 -13.23 -27.51 -35.62
C GLY A 140 -14.57 -26.84 -35.97
N GLU A 141 -15.26 -26.31 -34.98
CA GLU A 141 -16.34 -25.34 -35.21
C GLU A 141 -15.77 -23.93 -35.14
N ALA A 142 -15.95 -23.23 -36.24
CA ALA A 142 -15.56 -21.85 -36.41
C ALA A 142 -15.96 -20.99 -35.21
N PHE A 143 -15.04 -20.13 -34.74
CA PHE A 143 -15.34 -19.03 -33.83
C PHE A 143 -16.68 -18.40 -34.25
N SER A 144 -17.75 -18.71 -33.52
CA SER A 144 -18.97 -17.95 -33.68
C SER A 144 -18.70 -16.59 -33.06
N ILE A 145 -18.54 -15.58 -33.86
CA ILE A 145 -18.68 -14.19 -33.44
C ILE A 145 -20.01 -14.16 -32.68
N SER A 146 -19.96 -13.87 -31.38
CA SER A 146 -21.17 -13.76 -30.54
C SER A 146 -22.21 -12.97 -31.35
N GLU A 147 -23.41 -13.52 -31.46
CA GLU A 147 -24.47 -12.93 -32.30
C GLU A 147 -24.60 -11.44 -31.95
N PRO A 148 -24.86 -10.55 -32.90
CA PRO A 148 -24.99 -9.10 -32.67
C PRO A 148 -25.97 -8.75 -31.52
N LYS A 149 -26.88 -9.66 -31.22
CA LYS A 149 -27.85 -9.57 -30.11
C LYS A 149 -27.20 -9.68 -28.72
N GLU A 150 -26.24 -10.60 -28.53
CA GLU A 150 -25.58 -10.78 -27.21
C GLU A 150 -24.66 -9.62 -26.88
N THR A 151 -23.90 -9.12 -27.86
CA THR A 151 -23.07 -7.92 -27.65
C THR A 151 -23.92 -6.68 -27.38
N GLY A 152 -25.11 -6.56 -27.99
CA GLY A 152 -26.05 -5.47 -27.72
C GLY A 152 -26.60 -5.53 -26.29
N ILE A 153 -26.94 -6.73 -25.79
CA ILE A 153 -27.40 -6.92 -24.41
C ILE A 153 -26.27 -6.61 -23.40
N ALA A 154 -25.06 -7.09 -23.68
CA ALA A 154 -23.89 -6.78 -22.83
C ALA A 154 -23.59 -5.27 -22.82
N ALA A 155 -23.65 -4.61 -23.98
CA ALA A 155 -23.46 -3.17 -24.09
C ALA A 155 -24.48 -2.36 -23.27
N ARG A 156 -25.77 -2.78 -23.27
CA ARG A 156 -26.82 -2.18 -22.45
C ARG A 156 -26.52 -2.32 -20.95
N ALA A 157 -26.12 -3.51 -20.50
CA ALA A 157 -25.73 -3.75 -19.10
C ALA A 157 -24.50 -2.92 -18.70
N VAL A 158 -23.50 -2.83 -19.58
CA VAL A 158 -22.31 -2.01 -19.35
C VAL A 158 -22.66 -0.52 -19.29
N ASP A 159 -23.46 0.02 -20.20
CA ASP A 159 -23.89 1.42 -20.19
C ASP A 159 -24.61 1.79 -18.88
N ALA A 160 -25.58 0.97 -18.45
CA ALA A 160 -26.33 1.20 -17.22
C ALA A 160 -25.41 1.21 -15.98
N ASN A 161 -24.49 0.23 -15.87
CA ASN A 161 -23.60 0.12 -14.73
C ASN A 161 -22.46 1.15 -14.75
N MET A 162 -22.04 1.65 -15.91
CA MET A 162 -21.11 2.80 -16.01
C MET A 162 -21.73 4.04 -15.39
N ASN A 163 -22.99 4.33 -15.68
CA ASN A 163 -23.69 5.48 -15.12
C ASN A 163 -23.84 5.32 -13.60
N ARG A 164 -24.32 4.17 -13.11
CA ARG A 164 -24.47 3.88 -11.67
C ARG A 164 -23.14 4.00 -10.91
N ALA A 165 -22.06 3.46 -11.46
CA ALA A 165 -20.73 3.58 -10.86
C ALA A 165 -20.23 5.03 -10.84
N GLY A 166 -20.44 5.79 -11.91
CA GLY A 166 -20.08 7.19 -12.00
C GLY A 166 -20.81 8.07 -10.98
N GLU A 167 -22.12 7.84 -10.80
CA GLU A 167 -22.96 8.52 -9.80
C GLU A 167 -22.53 8.17 -8.37
N ALA A 168 -22.32 6.90 -8.09
CA ALA A 168 -21.85 6.44 -6.78
C ALA A 168 -20.48 7.05 -6.41
N LEU A 169 -19.54 7.06 -7.36
CA LEU A 169 -18.23 7.69 -7.19
C LEU A 169 -18.33 9.18 -6.88
N ARG A 170 -19.30 9.88 -7.47
CA ARG A 170 -19.53 11.29 -7.19
C ARG A 170 -20.01 11.51 -5.75
N VAL A 171 -20.93 10.69 -5.27
CA VAL A 171 -21.42 10.76 -3.89
C VAL A 171 -20.32 10.47 -2.88
N LEU A 172 -19.41 9.51 -3.18
CA LEU A 172 -18.28 9.20 -2.33
C LEU A 172 -17.23 10.32 -2.30
N ASP A 173 -16.95 10.95 -3.44
CA ASP A 173 -16.13 12.16 -3.54
C ASP A 173 -16.72 13.29 -2.65
N ASP A 174 -18.01 13.56 -2.75
CA ASP A 174 -18.70 14.58 -1.95
C ASP A 174 -18.68 14.25 -0.45
N TYR A 175 -18.83 12.99 -0.05
CA TYR A 175 -18.71 12.59 1.36
C TYR A 175 -17.30 12.84 1.91
N CYS A 176 -16.26 12.44 1.18
CA CYS A 176 -14.88 12.71 1.61
C CYS A 176 -14.58 14.20 1.67
N ARG A 177 -15.12 14.99 0.74
CA ARG A 177 -14.91 16.43 0.66
C ARG A 177 -15.65 17.21 1.74
N PHE A 178 -16.95 16.94 1.94
CA PHE A 178 -17.83 17.79 2.75
C PHE A 178 -18.08 17.26 4.16
N VAL A 179 -17.91 15.94 4.38
CA VAL A 179 -18.12 15.34 5.70
C VAL A 179 -16.79 15.05 6.38
N LEU A 180 -15.88 14.36 5.69
CA LEU A 180 -14.57 14.01 6.25
C LEU A 180 -13.57 15.17 6.19
N ASN A 181 -13.73 16.11 5.26
CA ASN A 181 -12.74 17.15 4.94
C ASN A 181 -11.34 16.55 4.71
N ASP A 182 -11.26 15.45 3.96
CA ASP A 182 -10.04 14.69 3.72
C ASP A 182 -9.61 14.84 2.25
N PRO A 183 -8.58 15.65 1.94
CA PRO A 183 -8.15 15.91 0.57
C PRO A 183 -7.58 14.68 -0.12
N PHE A 184 -6.88 13.80 0.60
CA PHE A 184 -6.31 12.58 0.02
C PHE A 184 -7.42 11.63 -0.44
N LEU A 185 -8.40 11.32 0.40
CA LEU A 185 -9.51 10.44 0.04
C LEU A 185 -10.38 11.05 -1.07
N THR A 186 -10.66 12.36 -1.01
CA THR A 186 -11.36 13.09 -2.08
C THR A 186 -10.64 12.91 -3.43
N ARG A 187 -9.33 13.11 -3.45
CA ARG A 187 -8.51 12.97 -4.66
C ARG A 187 -8.49 11.51 -5.15
N SER A 188 -8.41 10.54 -4.24
CA SER A 188 -8.38 9.12 -4.56
C SER A 188 -9.68 8.65 -5.24
N TRP A 189 -10.85 9.01 -4.71
CA TRP A 189 -12.13 8.71 -5.34
C TRP A 189 -12.31 9.41 -6.70
N LYS A 190 -11.84 10.66 -6.80
CA LYS A 190 -11.84 11.38 -8.07
C LYS A 190 -10.95 10.72 -9.12
N GLN A 191 -9.75 10.26 -8.73
CA GLN A 191 -8.85 9.52 -9.62
C GLN A 191 -9.46 8.19 -10.08
N LEU A 192 -10.11 7.45 -9.18
CA LEU A 192 -10.80 6.22 -9.53
C LEU A 192 -11.89 6.48 -10.57
N ARG A 193 -12.67 7.56 -10.41
CA ARG A 193 -13.68 7.99 -11.39
C ARG A 193 -13.08 8.34 -12.75
N HIS A 194 -11.94 9.03 -12.78
CA HIS A 194 -11.26 9.34 -14.05
C HIS A 194 -10.77 8.08 -14.76
N ARG A 195 -10.15 7.16 -14.05
CA ARG A 195 -9.70 5.88 -14.62
C ARG A 195 -10.85 5.00 -15.09
N LEU A 196 -12.00 5.03 -14.42
CA LEU A 196 -13.20 4.36 -14.91
C LEU A 196 -13.68 4.97 -16.24
N ALA A 197 -13.65 6.29 -16.36
CA ALA A 197 -13.99 6.99 -17.60
C ALA A 197 -12.98 6.68 -18.73
N GLU A 198 -11.69 6.61 -18.42
CA GLU A 198 -10.63 6.21 -19.37
C GLU A 198 -10.83 4.77 -19.84
N ALA A 199 -11.10 3.82 -18.93
CA ALA A 199 -11.42 2.44 -19.28
C ALA A 199 -12.65 2.37 -20.19
N SER A 200 -13.71 3.15 -19.91
CA SER A 200 -14.90 3.25 -20.75
C SER A 200 -14.57 3.78 -22.17
N GLY A 201 -13.60 4.68 -22.29
CA GLY A 201 -13.17 5.24 -23.58
C GLY A 201 -12.59 4.20 -24.55
N THR A 202 -12.23 2.99 -24.08
CA THR A 202 -11.79 1.88 -24.92
C THR A 202 -12.94 1.15 -25.61
N LEU A 203 -14.19 1.39 -25.18
CA LEU A 203 -15.38 0.79 -25.76
C LEU A 203 -16.03 1.73 -26.80
N PRO A 204 -16.67 1.19 -27.84
CA PRO A 204 -17.35 2.00 -28.85
C PRO A 204 -18.54 2.76 -28.24
N ARG A 205 -18.38 4.06 -28.04
CA ARG A 205 -19.41 4.91 -27.41
C ARG A 205 -20.77 4.82 -28.11
N ASN A 206 -20.78 4.76 -29.44
CA ASN A 206 -22.03 4.67 -30.21
C ASN A 206 -22.74 3.34 -29.95
N ALA A 207 -22.01 2.24 -29.74
CA ALA A 207 -22.61 0.94 -29.43
C ALA A 207 -23.27 0.97 -28.04
N LEU A 208 -22.64 1.60 -27.05
CA LEU A 208 -23.22 1.76 -25.70
C LEU A 208 -24.49 2.62 -25.75
N LEU A 209 -24.45 3.77 -26.44
CA LEU A 209 -25.59 4.67 -26.55
C LEU A 209 -26.76 4.06 -27.32
N SER A 210 -26.50 3.33 -28.42
CA SER A 210 -27.54 2.68 -29.20
C SER A 210 -28.19 1.50 -28.50
N ALA A 211 -27.46 0.87 -27.56
CA ALA A 211 -27.98 -0.22 -26.72
C ALA A 211 -28.86 0.29 -25.55
N ARG A 212 -28.83 1.60 -25.26
CA ARG A 212 -29.56 2.19 -24.14
C ARG A 212 -31.07 2.16 -24.42
N ASP A 213 -31.82 1.54 -23.50
CA ASP A 213 -33.28 1.50 -23.52
C ASP A 213 -33.80 1.77 -22.10
N THR A 214 -34.17 3.01 -21.83
CA THR A 214 -34.71 3.45 -20.54
C THR A 214 -36.22 3.32 -20.44
N LEU A 215 -36.93 3.28 -21.58
CA LEU A 215 -38.39 3.26 -21.61
C LEU A 215 -38.95 1.85 -21.29
N HIS A 216 -38.21 0.80 -21.66
CA HIS A 216 -38.60 -0.58 -21.44
C HIS A 216 -37.76 -1.25 -20.34
N ASP A 217 -37.06 -0.49 -19.51
CA ASP A 217 -36.29 -1.05 -18.39
C ASP A 217 -37.23 -1.44 -17.26
N VAL A 218 -37.37 -2.75 -17.06
CA VAL A 218 -38.24 -3.34 -16.05
C VAL A 218 -37.83 -2.94 -14.62
N GLY A 219 -36.59 -2.55 -14.40
CA GLY A 219 -36.06 -2.12 -13.10
C GLY A 219 -36.57 -0.76 -12.65
N THR A 220 -37.07 0.09 -13.56
CA THR A 220 -37.51 1.46 -13.23
C THR A 220 -38.79 1.51 -12.41
N SER A 221 -39.63 0.47 -12.48
CA SER A 221 -40.91 0.35 -11.76
C SER A 221 -40.83 -0.47 -10.47
N ILE A 222 -39.68 -1.14 -10.21
CA ILE A 222 -39.50 -2.01 -9.03
C ILE A 222 -38.90 -1.20 -7.89
N GLN A 223 -39.66 -1.11 -6.79
CA GLN A 223 -39.22 -0.40 -5.57
C GLN A 223 -39.08 -1.39 -4.41
N THR A 224 -38.08 -1.21 -3.58
CA THR A 224 -37.87 -2.00 -2.37
C THR A 224 -38.06 -1.16 -1.10
N PRO A 225 -38.62 -1.73 -0.01
CA PRO A 225 -38.80 -1.03 1.24
C PRO A 225 -37.45 -0.47 1.77
N GLY A 226 -37.40 0.80 2.18
CA GLY A 226 -36.20 1.43 2.73
C GLY A 226 -35.26 2.05 1.69
N GLU A 227 -35.52 1.91 0.39
CA GLU A 227 -34.66 2.48 -0.67
C GLU A 227 -34.53 4.00 -0.60
N TYR A 228 -35.57 4.70 -0.18
CA TYR A 228 -35.62 6.17 -0.10
C TYR A 228 -35.27 6.72 1.29
N THR A 229 -34.85 5.88 2.25
CA THR A 229 -34.58 6.34 3.61
C THR A 229 -33.07 6.27 3.89
N ARG A 230 -32.52 7.37 4.37
CA ARG A 230 -31.12 7.47 4.87
C ARG A 230 -31.13 8.23 6.18
N HIS A 231 -30.39 7.74 7.18
CA HIS A 231 -30.41 8.29 8.53
C HIS A 231 -29.23 9.20 8.84
N SER A 232 -28.14 9.09 8.07
CA SER A 232 -26.93 9.87 8.25
C SER A 232 -26.15 10.02 6.95
N PRO A 233 -25.25 11.03 6.82
CA PRO A 233 -24.34 11.12 5.68
C PRO A 233 -23.48 9.86 5.50
N GLU A 234 -23.08 9.21 6.59
CA GLU A 234 -22.36 7.94 6.56
C GLU A 234 -23.19 6.82 5.92
N SER A 235 -24.47 6.70 6.28
CA SER A 235 -25.36 5.69 5.66
C SER A 235 -25.56 5.92 4.15
N VAL A 236 -25.46 7.17 3.68
CA VAL A 236 -25.42 7.51 2.25
C VAL A 236 -24.14 6.98 1.62
N ALA A 237 -23.00 7.23 2.24
CA ALA A 237 -21.70 6.78 1.74
C ALA A 237 -21.61 5.26 1.70
N ILE A 238 -22.02 4.55 2.76
CA ILE A 238 -22.05 3.07 2.82
C ILE A 238 -22.89 2.50 1.67
N ALA A 239 -24.08 3.03 1.45
CA ALA A 239 -24.96 2.55 0.36
C ALA A 239 -24.31 2.78 -1.03
N ASN A 240 -23.63 3.90 -1.23
CA ASN A 240 -23.00 4.22 -2.51
C ASN A 240 -21.71 3.42 -2.74
N VAL A 241 -20.93 3.08 -1.70
CA VAL A 241 -19.81 2.14 -1.83
C VAL A 241 -20.32 0.78 -2.31
N LYS A 242 -21.40 0.26 -1.73
CA LYS A 242 -21.98 -1.05 -2.16
C LYS A 242 -22.49 -0.98 -3.60
N ARG A 243 -23.23 0.08 -3.96
CA ARG A 243 -23.67 0.29 -5.36
C ARG A 243 -22.49 0.36 -6.34
N LEU A 244 -21.40 1.03 -5.96
CA LEU A 244 -20.18 1.09 -6.76
C LEU A 244 -19.58 -0.30 -6.98
N GLN A 245 -19.37 -1.06 -5.90
CA GLN A 245 -18.77 -2.38 -5.95
C GLN A 245 -19.61 -3.37 -6.77
N GLU A 246 -20.93 -3.34 -6.62
CA GLU A 246 -21.88 -4.13 -7.41
C GLU A 246 -21.85 -3.73 -8.88
N SER A 247 -21.85 -2.42 -9.18
CA SER A 247 -21.74 -1.93 -10.55
C SER A 247 -20.40 -2.30 -11.19
N LEU A 248 -19.28 -2.16 -10.48
CA LEU A 248 -17.96 -2.57 -10.97
C LEU A 248 -17.91 -4.08 -11.23
N ARG A 249 -18.54 -4.92 -10.38
CA ARG A 249 -18.63 -6.35 -10.63
C ARG A 249 -19.44 -6.65 -11.90
N SER A 250 -20.59 -6.00 -12.10
CA SER A 250 -21.37 -6.15 -13.32
C SER A 250 -20.60 -5.69 -14.56
N LEU A 251 -19.89 -4.57 -14.48
CA LEU A 251 -19.02 -4.08 -15.55
C LEU A 251 -17.90 -5.06 -15.89
N GLU A 252 -17.27 -5.68 -14.89
CA GLU A 252 -16.27 -6.72 -15.08
C GLU A 252 -16.85 -7.93 -15.83
N GLU A 253 -18.01 -8.45 -15.39
CA GLU A 253 -18.59 -9.67 -15.98
C GLU A 253 -19.15 -9.43 -17.40
N PHE A 254 -20.00 -8.42 -17.59
CA PHE A 254 -20.51 -8.10 -18.93
C PHE A 254 -19.44 -7.50 -19.85
N GLY A 255 -18.44 -6.84 -19.27
CA GLY A 255 -17.31 -6.31 -20.00
C GLY A 255 -16.46 -7.37 -20.69
N LYS A 256 -16.37 -8.59 -20.14
CA LYS A 256 -15.66 -9.74 -20.76
C LYS A 256 -16.22 -10.09 -22.13
N ILE A 257 -17.51 -9.87 -22.36
CA ILE A 257 -18.16 -10.10 -23.66
C ILE A 257 -17.75 -9.06 -24.71
N LEU A 258 -17.47 -7.82 -24.28
CA LEU A 258 -17.14 -6.70 -25.16
C LEU A 258 -15.63 -6.51 -25.34
N SER A 259 -14.86 -6.59 -24.23
CA SER A 259 -13.42 -6.36 -24.21
C SER A 259 -12.80 -6.89 -22.91
N THR A 260 -11.93 -7.87 -23.02
CA THR A 260 -11.17 -8.41 -21.88
C THR A 260 -10.26 -7.36 -21.24
N ALA A 261 -9.69 -6.44 -22.02
CA ALA A 261 -8.87 -5.34 -21.53
C ALA A 261 -9.67 -4.36 -20.66
N PHE A 262 -10.91 -4.03 -21.07
CA PHE A 262 -11.83 -3.26 -20.26
C PHE A 262 -12.18 -3.97 -18.95
N ALA A 263 -12.55 -5.26 -19.02
CA ALA A 263 -12.89 -6.05 -17.84
C ALA A 263 -11.75 -6.10 -16.82
N HIS A 264 -10.52 -6.31 -17.26
CA HIS A 264 -9.32 -6.27 -16.41
C HIS A 264 -9.08 -4.90 -15.76
N SER A 265 -9.35 -3.82 -16.49
CA SER A 265 -9.20 -2.46 -15.95
C SER A 265 -10.23 -2.22 -14.83
N VAL A 266 -11.48 -2.64 -15.05
CA VAL A 266 -12.56 -2.52 -14.06
C VAL A 266 -12.31 -3.40 -12.82
N GLU A 267 -11.78 -4.61 -13.00
CA GLU A 267 -11.40 -5.48 -11.89
C GLU A 267 -10.43 -4.78 -10.93
N ARG A 268 -9.36 -4.16 -11.45
CA ARG A 268 -8.40 -3.40 -10.64
C ARG A 268 -9.07 -2.25 -9.88
N LEU A 269 -9.97 -1.50 -10.53
CA LEU A 269 -10.72 -0.42 -9.88
C LEU A 269 -11.61 -0.94 -8.75
N ARG A 270 -12.19 -2.14 -8.92
CA ARG A 270 -13.01 -2.77 -7.90
C ARG A 270 -12.19 -3.12 -6.65
N TYR A 271 -11.03 -3.73 -6.79
CA TYR A 271 -10.15 -4.01 -5.64
C TYR A 271 -9.64 -2.74 -4.94
N GLU A 272 -9.35 -1.70 -5.70
CA GLU A 272 -8.97 -0.41 -5.13
C GLU A 272 -10.12 0.21 -4.33
N SER A 273 -11.37 0.08 -4.82
CA SER A 273 -12.54 0.58 -4.10
C SER A 273 -12.70 -0.05 -2.71
N TYR A 274 -12.31 -1.33 -2.53
CA TYR A 274 -12.31 -1.98 -1.20
C TYR A 274 -11.27 -1.37 -0.25
N THR A 275 -10.12 -1.00 -0.79
CA THR A 275 -9.07 -0.33 0.01
C THR A 275 -9.51 1.06 0.43
N LEU A 276 -10.11 1.83 -0.48
CA LEU A 276 -10.65 3.16 -0.19
C LEU A 276 -11.84 3.11 0.77
N GLU A 277 -12.74 2.12 0.65
CA GLU A 277 -13.83 1.88 1.60
C GLU A 277 -13.29 1.74 3.02
N ARG A 278 -12.29 0.88 3.21
CA ARG A 278 -11.67 0.66 4.52
C ARG A 278 -11.03 1.93 5.09
N SER A 279 -10.41 2.75 4.25
CA SER A 279 -9.77 3.99 4.66
C SER A 279 -10.78 5.11 4.96
N MET A 280 -11.94 5.07 4.33
CA MET A 280 -13.01 6.06 4.50
C MET A 280 -13.84 5.79 5.76
N PHE A 281 -14.19 4.53 6.04
CA PHE A 281 -14.95 4.13 7.22
C PHE A 281 -14.00 3.67 8.31
N ARG A 282 -13.49 4.65 9.04
CA ARG A 282 -12.57 4.43 10.16
C ARG A 282 -13.34 3.92 11.39
N ASN A 283 -12.60 3.32 12.30
CA ASN A 283 -13.15 2.91 13.56
C ASN A 283 -13.56 4.16 14.39
N ASP A 284 -14.85 4.40 14.55
CA ASP A 284 -15.38 5.52 15.33
C ASP A 284 -14.81 5.53 16.75
N SER A 285 -14.65 4.35 17.37
CA SER A 285 -14.04 4.19 18.68
C SER A 285 -12.59 4.71 18.72
N ALA A 286 -11.80 4.51 17.67
CA ALA A 286 -10.43 5.05 17.59
C ALA A 286 -10.45 6.58 17.52
N THR A 287 -11.33 7.12 16.69
CA THR A 287 -11.50 8.57 16.54
C THR A 287 -11.95 9.22 17.84
N GLU A 288 -12.93 8.65 18.54
CA GLU A 288 -13.42 9.15 19.84
C GLU A 288 -12.34 9.07 20.92
N ARG A 289 -11.60 7.97 21.02
CA ARG A 289 -10.50 7.79 22.00
C ARG A 289 -9.39 8.80 21.77
N LEU A 290 -9.07 9.14 20.52
CA LEU A 290 -8.02 10.10 20.16
C LEU A 290 -8.51 11.55 20.14
N ALA A 291 -9.83 11.81 20.17
CA ALA A 291 -10.38 13.16 20.03
C ALA A 291 -9.83 14.13 21.07
N LYS A 292 -9.69 13.69 22.33
CA LYS A 292 -9.22 14.50 23.47
C LYS A 292 -7.68 14.48 23.61
N ALA A 293 -6.98 13.58 22.95
CA ALA A 293 -5.54 13.39 23.08
C ALA A 293 -4.80 14.38 22.18
N LYS A 294 -4.39 15.54 22.71
CA LYS A 294 -3.59 16.53 21.98
C LYS A 294 -2.08 16.41 22.28
N LEU A 295 -1.73 15.92 23.45
CA LEU A 295 -0.35 15.74 23.91
C LEU A 295 -0.05 14.26 24.14
N TYR A 296 1.02 13.77 23.55
CA TYR A 296 1.48 12.39 23.53
C TYR A 296 2.90 12.33 24.09
N ALA A 297 3.13 11.58 25.16
CA ALA A 297 4.44 11.39 25.78
C ALA A 297 5.11 10.10 25.28
N LEU A 298 6.34 10.21 24.79
CA LEU A 298 7.19 9.08 24.40
C LEU A 298 8.22 8.85 25.51
N LEU A 299 8.07 7.79 26.30
CA LEU A 299 8.88 7.52 27.48
C LEU A 299 9.85 6.35 27.24
N THR A 300 11.11 6.59 27.53
CA THR A 300 12.18 5.59 27.71
C THR A 300 12.60 5.63 29.17
N GLY A 301 12.50 4.54 29.90
CA GLY A 301 12.67 4.53 31.35
C GLY A 301 14.06 5.03 31.80
N SER A 302 15.11 4.70 31.04
CA SER A 302 16.49 5.17 31.31
C SER A 302 16.71 6.68 31.07
N GLN A 303 15.76 7.35 30.43
CA GLN A 303 15.84 8.79 30.09
C GLN A 303 14.95 9.66 30.98
N CYS A 304 14.15 9.06 31.86
CA CYS A 304 13.32 9.82 32.80
C CYS A 304 14.16 10.33 33.97
N ALA A 305 14.00 11.59 34.33
CA ALA A 305 14.67 12.21 35.48
C ALA A 305 14.18 11.65 36.81
N ALA A 306 12.96 11.16 36.88
CA ALA A 306 12.31 10.62 38.03
C ALA A 306 11.71 9.21 37.78
N ALA A 307 11.10 8.60 38.80
CA ALA A 307 10.42 7.33 38.67
C ALA A 307 9.25 7.40 37.68
N LEU A 308 9.07 6.35 36.87
CA LEU A 308 8.11 6.35 35.74
C LEU A 308 6.66 6.49 36.19
N ASP A 309 6.27 5.88 37.31
CA ASP A 309 4.93 5.98 37.89
C ASP A 309 4.61 7.44 38.27
N TRP A 310 5.51 8.07 38.99
CA TRP A 310 5.38 9.49 39.33
C TRP A 310 5.36 10.37 38.08
N THR A 311 6.27 10.12 37.12
CA THR A 311 6.33 10.90 35.85
C THR A 311 5.00 10.79 35.11
N ILE A 312 4.42 9.59 34.98
CA ILE A 312 3.15 9.36 34.29
C ILE A 312 2.00 10.09 34.98
N GLU A 313 1.95 10.02 36.31
CA GLU A 313 0.93 10.74 37.10
C GLU A 313 1.02 12.25 36.85
N GLU A 314 2.21 12.82 36.93
CA GLU A 314 2.44 14.26 36.75
C GLU A 314 2.07 14.73 35.35
N ILE A 315 2.55 14.04 34.29
CA ILE A 315 2.24 14.43 32.90
C ILE A 315 0.77 14.24 32.56
N ALA A 316 0.10 13.22 33.14
CA ALA A 316 -1.34 13.00 32.96
C ALA A 316 -2.15 14.15 33.58
N GLN A 317 -1.79 14.57 34.80
CA GLN A 317 -2.38 15.75 35.43
C GLN A 317 -2.08 17.05 34.65
N GLY A 318 -0.94 17.08 33.93
CA GLY A 318 -0.58 18.17 33.00
C GLY A 318 -1.31 18.14 31.64
N GLY A 319 -2.15 17.12 31.39
CA GLY A 319 -2.99 17.02 30.19
C GLY A 319 -2.43 16.16 29.07
N VAL A 320 -1.44 15.27 29.35
CA VAL A 320 -1.04 14.20 28.45
C VAL A 320 -2.19 13.20 28.33
N GLY A 321 -2.58 12.88 27.10
CA GLY A 321 -3.66 11.91 26.84
C GLY A 321 -3.17 10.53 26.41
N ILE A 322 -1.92 10.43 25.96
CA ILE A 322 -1.31 9.18 25.48
C ILE A 322 0.10 9.05 26.04
N VAL A 323 0.46 7.86 26.50
CA VAL A 323 1.83 7.48 26.88
C VAL A 323 2.28 6.33 26.01
N GLN A 324 3.45 6.45 25.37
CA GLN A 324 4.10 5.37 24.63
C GLN A 324 5.33 4.87 25.40
N MET A 325 5.37 3.57 25.60
CA MET A 325 6.58 2.88 26.04
C MET A 325 7.52 2.71 24.84
N ARG A 326 8.71 3.28 24.89
CA ARG A 326 9.73 3.20 23.84
C ARG A 326 11.04 2.68 24.41
N GLU A 327 11.12 1.37 24.64
CA GLU A 327 12.32 0.67 25.14
C GLU A 327 12.95 -0.12 23.97
N LYS A 328 14.22 0.17 23.65
CA LYS A 328 14.89 -0.48 22.51
C LYS A 328 15.99 -1.48 22.89
N GLU A 329 16.48 -1.43 24.12
CA GLU A 329 17.66 -2.19 24.57
C GLU A 329 17.33 -3.28 25.61
N LYS A 330 16.02 -3.54 25.83
CA LYS A 330 15.57 -4.53 26.79
C LYS A 330 15.38 -5.90 26.17
N SER A 331 15.66 -6.95 26.93
CA SER A 331 15.24 -8.31 26.61
C SER A 331 13.71 -8.40 26.58
N ASP A 332 13.16 -9.42 25.89
CA ASP A 332 11.70 -9.62 25.78
C ASP A 332 11.02 -9.72 27.15
N ARG A 333 11.66 -10.39 28.13
CA ARG A 333 11.15 -10.49 29.49
C ARG A 333 11.08 -9.14 30.19
N GLU A 334 12.17 -8.38 30.15
CA GLU A 334 12.22 -7.05 30.76
C GLU A 334 11.25 -6.07 30.08
N LEU A 335 11.08 -6.23 28.77
CA LEU A 335 10.13 -5.42 27.99
C LEU A 335 8.70 -5.72 28.43
N LEU A 336 8.34 -7.00 28.62
CA LEU A 336 7.03 -7.41 29.09
C LEU A 336 6.76 -6.90 30.51
N GLU A 337 7.69 -7.11 31.45
CA GLU A 337 7.58 -6.63 32.83
C GLU A 337 7.41 -5.10 32.87
N ARG A 338 8.15 -4.38 32.02
CA ARG A 338 8.04 -2.93 31.90
C ARG A 338 6.68 -2.53 31.32
N ALA A 339 6.20 -3.24 30.34
CA ALA A 339 4.90 -2.97 29.71
C ALA A 339 3.74 -3.21 30.69
N GLU A 340 3.78 -4.29 31.49
CA GLU A 340 2.79 -4.57 32.54
C GLU A 340 2.76 -3.45 33.60
N PHE A 341 3.94 -3.03 34.04
CA PHE A 341 4.07 -1.93 35.01
C PHE A 341 3.46 -0.63 34.42
N LEU A 342 3.86 -0.24 33.22
CA LEU A 342 3.36 0.98 32.60
C LEU A 342 1.86 0.91 32.28
N ARG A 343 1.35 -0.28 31.92
CA ARG A 343 -0.08 -0.48 31.72
C ARG A 343 -0.88 -0.20 32.98
N LYS A 344 -0.37 -0.63 34.14
CA LYS A 344 -0.98 -0.33 35.45
C LYS A 344 -0.99 1.18 35.71
N CYS A 345 0.17 1.85 35.58
CA CYS A 345 0.30 3.27 35.85
C CYS A 345 -0.60 4.12 34.92
N THR A 346 -0.64 3.79 33.60
CA THR A 346 -1.46 4.53 32.63
C THR A 346 -2.96 4.32 32.84
N ARG A 347 -3.38 3.12 33.30
CA ARG A 347 -4.78 2.84 33.63
C ARG A 347 -5.21 3.65 34.89
N GLU A 348 -4.35 3.72 35.92
CA GLU A 348 -4.59 4.52 37.11
C GLU A 348 -4.65 6.02 36.79
N ALA A 349 -3.78 6.49 35.89
CA ALA A 349 -3.76 7.89 35.42
C ALA A 349 -4.85 8.24 34.40
N GLY A 350 -5.61 7.25 33.89
CA GLY A 350 -6.68 7.48 32.92
C GLY A 350 -6.20 7.90 31.53
N VAL A 351 -4.98 7.53 31.13
CA VAL A 351 -4.38 7.86 29.83
C VAL A 351 -4.22 6.61 28.96
N LEU A 352 -4.22 6.80 27.62
CA LEU A 352 -4.01 5.72 26.68
C LEU A 352 -2.57 5.20 26.73
N PHE A 353 -2.40 3.89 26.66
CA PHE A 353 -1.11 3.21 26.65
C PHE A 353 -0.79 2.61 25.29
N ILE A 354 0.30 3.03 24.68
CA ILE A 354 0.80 2.55 23.38
C ILE A 354 2.17 1.88 23.58
N VAL A 355 2.37 0.74 22.93
CA VAL A 355 3.67 0.06 22.88
C VAL A 355 4.35 0.40 21.56
N ASN A 356 5.65 0.67 21.58
CA ASN A 356 6.42 0.94 20.38
C ASN A 356 6.85 -0.38 19.71
N ASP A 357 6.69 -0.52 18.37
CA ASP A 357 7.20 -1.56 17.47
C ASP A 357 6.70 -3.01 17.75
N ARG A 358 6.18 -3.34 18.93
CA ARG A 358 5.90 -4.70 19.41
C ARG A 358 4.40 -4.95 19.63
N PRO A 359 3.63 -5.33 18.59
CA PRO A 359 2.20 -5.63 18.74
C PRO A 359 1.92 -6.88 19.59
N ASP A 360 2.84 -7.83 19.66
CA ASP A 360 2.79 -8.99 20.52
C ASP A 360 2.82 -8.62 22.00
N VAL A 361 3.73 -7.74 22.41
CA VAL A 361 3.80 -7.19 23.77
C VAL A 361 2.55 -6.36 24.07
N ALA A 362 2.14 -5.49 23.12
CA ALA A 362 0.91 -4.70 23.27
C ALA A 362 -0.32 -5.59 23.51
N ARG A 363 -0.42 -6.74 22.82
CA ARG A 363 -1.48 -7.73 22.99
C ARG A 363 -1.40 -8.40 24.37
N ALA A 364 -0.20 -8.79 24.79
CA ALA A 364 0.01 -9.50 26.06
C ALA A 364 -0.41 -8.68 27.27
N VAL A 365 -0.17 -7.35 27.25
CA VAL A 365 -0.49 -6.44 28.37
C VAL A 365 -1.82 -5.71 28.19
N GLU A 366 -2.59 -6.04 27.18
CA GLU A 366 -3.83 -5.35 26.83
C GLU A 366 -3.63 -3.82 26.70
N ALA A 367 -2.55 -3.41 26.04
CA ALA A 367 -2.31 -2.02 25.71
C ALA A 367 -3.43 -1.47 24.80
N ASP A 368 -3.62 -0.16 24.81
CA ASP A 368 -4.60 0.50 23.93
C ASP A 368 -4.23 0.39 22.48
N GLY A 369 -2.95 0.16 22.15
CA GLY A 369 -2.47 -0.02 20.80
C GLY A 369 -0.97 -0.12 20.65
N VAL A 370 -0.52 0.01 19.42
CA VAL A 370 0.89 -0.04 19.00
C VAL A 370 1.23 1.16 18.12
N HIS A 371 2.48 1.61 18.15
CA HIS A 371 3.02 2.56 17.18
C HIS A 371 4.15 1.91 16.38
N LEU A 372 4.06 1.98 15.06
CA LEU A 372 4.93 1.28 14.11
C LEU A 372 5.78 2.28 13.31
N GLY A 373 7.03 1.95 13.07
CA GLY A 373 7.88 2.61 12.10
C GLY A 373 7.77 1.97 10.71
N GLN A 374 8.55 2.50 9.76
CA GLN A 374 8.52 2.08 8.36
C GLN A 374 9.11 0.68 8.10
N THR A 375 9.95 0.19 9.02
CA THR A 375 10.61 -1.12 8.92
C THR A 375 10.02 -2.17 9.87
N ASP A 376 8.99 -1.80 10.62
CA ASP A 376 8.33 -2.69 11.57
C ASP A 376 7.25 -3.55 10.87
N LEU A 377 6.51 -4.34 11.64
CA LEU A 377 5.43 -5.16 11.10
C LEU A 377 4.39 -4.30 10.37
N PRO A 378 3.89 -4.75 9.20
CA PRO A 378 2.83 -4.04 8.49
C PRO A 378 1.57 -3.84 9.34
N VAL A 379 0.86 -2.74 9.14
CA VAL A 379 -0.40 -2.40 9.83
C VAL A 379 -1.40 -3.55 9.80
N SER A 380 -1.53 -4.23 8.66
CA SER A 380 -2.44 -5.38 8.49
C SER A 380 -2.07 -6.57 9.38
N VAL A 381 -0.78 -6.80 9.64
CA VAL A 381 -0.29 -7.86 10.54
C VAL A 381 -0.53 -7.46 11.98
N ALA A 382 -0.16 -6.23 12.36
CA ALA A 382 -0.42 -5.70 13.70
C ALA A 382 -1.93 -5.73 14.04
N ARG A 383 -2.79 -5.38 13.07
CA ARG A 383 -4.25 -5.45 13.22
C ARG A 383 -4.75 -6.87 13.49
N ARG A 384 -4.18 -7.88 12.83
CA ARG A 384 -4.54 -9.30 13.10
C ARG A 384 -4.13 -9.76 14.49
N ILE A 385 -2.98 -9.29 15.00
CA ILE A 385 -2.49 -9.62 16.35
C ILE A 385 -3.34 -8.95 17.42
N LEU A 386 -3.62 -7.66 17.26
CA LEU A 386 -4.26 -6.83 18.28
C LEU A 386 -5.78 -6.85 18.24
N GLY A 387 -6.36 -7.18 17.09
CA GLY A 387 -7.80 -7.12 16.84
C GLY A 387 -8.29 -5.75 16.33
N PRO A 388 -9.61 -5.63 16.03
CA PRO A 388 -10.16 -4.48 15.32
C PRO A 388 -10.17 -3.17 16.13
N ASN A 389 -10.18 -3.25 17.45
CA ASN A 389 -10.39 -2.09 18.34
C ASN A 389 -9.09 -1.45 18.84
N ALA A 390 -7.93 -2.05 18.60
CA ALA A 390 -6.65 -1.51 19.03
C ALA A 390 -6.25 -0.30 18.15
N LEU A 391 -5.60 0.68 18.77
CA LEU A 391 -5.05 1.83 18.07
C LEU A 391 -3.73 1.45 17.39
N ILE A 392 -3.63 1.70 16.08
CA ILE A 392 -2.38 1.50 15.35
C ILE A 392 -1.93 2.84 14.78
N GLY A 393 -0.81 3.33 15.29
CA GLY A 393 -0.13 4.52 14.78
C GLY A 393 1.01 4.16 13.85
N VAL A 394 1.29 5.03 12.88
CA VAL A 394 2.41 4.86 11.95
C VAL A 394 3.24 6.13 11.87
N SER A 395 4.56 6.00 12.04
CA SER A 395 5.52 7.08 11.79
C SER A 395 5.66 7.35 10.30
N THR A 396 5.61 8.63 9.90
CA THR A 396 5.74 9.05 8.49
C THR A 396 6.73 10.19 8.34
N HIS A 397 7.51 10.18 7.25
CA HIS A 397 8.61 11.11 6.98
C HIS A 397 8.48 11.83 5.62
N ASN A 398 7.52 11.43 4.79
CA ASN A 398 7.14 12.05 3.51
C ASN A 398 5.67 11.75 3.18
N LEU A 399 5.12 12.43 2.17
CA LEU A 399 3.70 12.30 1.79
C LEU A 399 3.34 10.90 1.27
N GLU A 400 4.26 10.20 0.61
CA GLU A 400 4.02 8.83 0.15
C GLU A 400 3.76 7.88 1.33
N GLN A 401 4.55 8.00 2.40
CA GLN A 401 4.35 7.23 3.63
C GLN A 401 3.04 7.61 4.35
N VAL A 402 2.64 8.89 4.32
CA VAL A 402 1.33 9.34 4.82
C VAL A 402 0.21 8.64 4.06
N HIS A 403 0.22 8.68 2.74
CA HIS A 403 -0.79 8.06 1.89
C HIS A 403 -0.86 6.55 2.10
N ARG A 404 0.30 5.88 2.15
CA ARG A 404 0.38 4.44 2.41
C ARG A 404 -0.19 4.08 3.78
N ALA A 405 0.16 4.81 4.84
CA ALA A 405 -0.35 4.56 6.18
C ALA A 405 -1.89 4.69 6.24
N ILE A 406 -2.47 5.68 5.54
CA ILE A 406 -3.92 5.85 5.42
C ILE A 406 -4.55 4.63 4.74
N LEU A 407 -4.00 4.20 3.60
CA LEU A 407 -4.50 3.06 2.83
C LEU A 407 -4.32 1.73 3.56
N ASP A 408 -3.27 1.57 4.36
CA ASP A 408 -3.01 0.40 5.18
C ASP A 408 -3.94 0.29 6.40
N GLY A 409 -4.65 1.39 6.74
CA GLY A 409 -5.63 1.43 7.81
C GLY A 409 -5.04 1.80 9.17
N ALA A 410 -4.07 2.71 9.21
CA ALA A 410 -3.61 3.35 10.43
C ALA A 410 -4.73 4.18 11.08
N ASP A 411 -4.79 4.20 12.40
CA ASP A 411 -5.76 4.99 13.16
C ASP A 411 -5.24 6.40 13.43
N TYR A 412 -3.91 6.59 13.47
CA TYR A 412 -3.27 7.89 13.61
C TYR A 412 -1.87 7.89 13.01
N LEU A 413 -1.34 9.09 12.78
CA LEU A 413 -0.02 9.30 12.19
C LEU A 413 0.93 9.97 13.17
N GLY A 414 2.20 9.58 13.13
CA GLY A 414 3.32 10.34 13.67
C GLY A 414 4.05 11.02 12.53
N ILE A 415 4.07 12.36 12.51
CA ILE A 415 4.65 13.15 11.41
C ILE A 415 5.94 13.82 11.89
N GLY A 416 7.04 13.52 11.24
CA GLY A 416 8.35 14.09 11.56
C GLY A 416 9.51 13.24 11.06
N PRO A 417 10.78 13.53 11.51
CA PRO A 417 11.11 14.47 12.60
C PRO A 417 11.07 15.94 12.16
N THR A 418 10.46 16.78 13.01
CA THR A 418 10.33 18.21 12.71
C THR A 418 11.63 18.99 12.99
N PHE A 419 12.27 18.72 14.13
CA PHE A 419 13.52 19.35 14.57
C PHE A 419 14.55 18.29 14.97
N PRO A 420 15.85 18.67 15.07
CA PRO A 420 16.88 17.79 15.62
C PRO A 420 16.50 17.29 17.02
N SER A 421 16.81 16.03 17.30
CA SER A 421 16.46 15.39 18.57
C SER A 421 17.67 14.71 19.19
N SER A 422 17.81 14.81 20.52
CA SER A 422 18.83 14.10 21.28
C SER A 422 18.47 12.62 21.51
N THR A 423 17.20 12.23 21.35
CA THR A 423 16.70 10.86 21.63
C THR A 423 16.79 9.90 20.47
N LYS A 424 16.92 10.40 19.23
CA LYS A 424 17.12 9.61 18.02
C LYS A 424 17.88 10.44 17.00
N SER A 425 18.98 9.90 16.46
CA SER A 425 19.65 10.49 15.32
C SER A 425 18.83 10.20 14.05
N PHE A 426 18.49 11.23 13.32
CA PHE A 426 17.81 11.14 12.03
C PHE A 426 18.77 11.56 10.92
N GLY A 427 18.81 10.84 9.80
CA GLY A 427 19.66 11.19 8.65
C GLY A 427 19.23 12.49 7.97
N GLU A 428 17.90 12.67 7.82
CA GLU A 428 17.30 13.91 7.30
C GLU A 428 16.13 14.32 8.20
N LEU A 429 15.92 15.63 8.32
CA LEU A 429 14.78 16.20 8.99
C LEU A 429 13.66 16.37 7.97
N ALA A 430 12.47 15.91 8.31
CA ALA A 430 11.29 16.14 7.49
C ALA A 430 10.87 17.64 7.52
N GLY A 431 11.07 18.31 8.65
CA GLY A 431 10.91 19.75 8.77
C GLY A 431 9.47 20.24 8.92
N LEU A 432 9.32 21.56 9.03
CA LEU A 432 8.02 22.22 9.20
C LEU A 432 7.19 22.26 7.91
N GLU A 433 7.83 22.30 6.75
CA GLU A 433 7.15 22.31 5.45
C GLU A 433 6.40 20.99 5.25
N PHE A 434 7.09 19.85 5.36
CA PHE A 434 6.44 18.56 5.30
C PHE A 434 5.35 18.38 6.35
N LEU A 435 5.58 18.90 7.57
CA LEU A 435 4.56 18.87 8.62
C LEU A 435 3.28 19.58 8.16
N GLY A 436 3.39 20.78 7.60
CA GLY A 436 2.27 21.55 7.07
C GLY A 436 1.53 20.78 5.96
N ASP A 437 2.26 20.27 5.00
CA ASP A 437 1.70 19.49 3.89
C ASP A 437 0.97 18.23 4.37
N ALA A 438 1.58 17.48 5.28
CA ALA A 438 0.98 16.27 5.84
C ALA A 438 -0.28 16.56 6.68
N MET A 439 -0.29 17.67 7.44
CA MET A 439 -1.47 18.10 8.21
C MET A 439 -2.61 18.55 7.31
N ALA A 440 -2.32 19.13 6.14
CA ALA A 440 -3.30 19.53 5.15
C ALA A 440 -3.85 18.36 4.33
N GLU A 441 -3.15 17.23 4.29
CA GLU A 441 -3.41 16.11 3.39
C GLU A 441 -4.52 15.18 3.88
N THR A 442 -4.70 15.05 5.20
CA THR A 442 -5.66 14.10 5.76
C THR A 442 -6.34 14.58 7.02
N SER A 443 -7.54 14.07 7.26
CA SER A 443 -8.29 14.24 8.51
C SER A 443 -7.93 13.23 9.60
N LEU A 444 -7.00 12.29 9.37
CA LEU A 444 -6.50 11.39 10.41
C LEU A 444 -5.90 12.16 11.58
N PRO A 445 -6.14 11.71 12.83
CA PRO A 445 -5.39 12.23 13.96
C PRO A 445 -3.89 12.12 13.71
N ALA A 446 -3.19 13.25 13.68
CA ALA A 446 -1.77 13.30 13.35
C ALA A 446 -1.01 14.06 14.45
N PHE A 447 0.08 13.46 14.93
CA PHE A 447 0.94 14.00 15.97
C PHE A 447 2.27 14.44 15.37
N ALA A 448 2.56 15.73 15.41
CA ALA A 448 3.88 16.24 15.07
C ALA A 448 4.90 15.73 16.09
N LEU A 449 6.05 15.25 15.63
CA LEU A 449 7.08 14.69 16.48
C LEU A 449 8.51 15.05 16.01
N GLY A 450 9.48 14.89 16.92
CA GLY A 450 10.91 15.16 16.67
C GLY A 450 11.35 16.52 17.20
N GLY A 451 12.11 16.53 18.30
CA GLY A 451 12.74 17.70 18.88
C GLY A 451 11.81 18.80 19.40
N ILE A 452 10.52 18.52 19.55
CA ILE A 452 9.52 19.50 19.98
C ILE A 452 9.65 19.76 21.50
N ASN A 453 9.61 21.05 21.87
CA ASN A 453 9.69 21.55 23.26
C ASN A 453 9.01 22.90 23.39
N LEU A 454 9.05 23.53 24.57
CA LEU A 454 8.41 24.82 24.83
C LEU A 454 8.95 25.99 23.98
N ALA A 455 10.18 25.91 23.51
CA ALA A 455 10.78 26.98 22.71
C ALA A 455 10.25 27.00 21.26
N ASN A 456 9.91 25.83 20.69
CA ASN A 456 9.56 25.69 19.27
C ASN A 456 8.11 25.20 19.01
N VAL A 457 7.35 24.84 20.03
CA VAL A 457 5.96 24.35 19.86
C VAL A 457 5.07 25.35 19.12
N ARG A 458 5.30 26.65 19.22
CA ARG A 458 4.52 27.66 18.50
C ARG A 458 4.71 27.60 16.98
N GLU A 459 5.91 27.26 16.52
CA GLU A 459 6.20 27.04 15.09
C GLU A 459 5.46 25.81 14.57
N VAL A 460 5.44 24.74 15.38
CA VAL A 460 4.69 23.51 15.08
C VAL A 460 3.19 23.79 14.94
N VAL A 461 2.62 24.57 15.85
CA VAL A 461 1.20 24.98 15.77
C VAL A 461 0.94 25.88 14.57
N ALA A 462 1.83 26.80 14.25
CA ALA A 462 1.72 27.67 13.09
C ALA A 462 1.75 26.88 11.76
N SER A 463 2.39 25.70 11.70
CA SER A 463 2.35 24.78 10.56
C SER A 463 1.06 23.93 10.49
N GLY A 464 0.06 24.21 11.33
CA GLY A 464 -1.24 23.53 11.30
C GLY A 464 -1.38 22.34 12.23
N ALA A 465 -0.36 21.96 13.00
CA ALA A 465 -0.43 20.83 13.93
C ALA A 465 -1.34 21.16 15.12
N LYS A 466 -2.31 20.27 15.37
CA LYS A 466 -3.24 20.32 16.49
C LYS A 466 -2.86 19.36 17.63
N ARG A 467 -1.87 18.50 17.38
CA ARG A 467 -1.40 17.44 18.29
C ARG A 467 0.11 17.30 18.16
N ILE A 468 0.78 17.03 19.27
CA ILE A 468 2.23 16.81 19.31
C ILE A 468 2.58 15.56 20.10
N ALA A 469 3.69 14.92 19.73
CA ALA A 469 4.33 13.86 20.49
C ALA A 469 5.72 14.31 20.94
N VAL A 470 5.99 14.25 22.24
CA VAL A 470 7.23 14.73 22.84
C VAL A 470 7.86 13.64 23.71
N SER A 471 9.19 13.65 23.79
CA SER A 471 9.95 12.73 24.64
C SER A 471 10.76 13.51 25.70
N ALA A 472 11.98 13.94 25.36
CA ALA A 472 12.90 14.58 26.31
C ALA A 472 12.27 15.77 27.04
N ALA A 473 11.46 16.59 26.35
CA ALA A 473 10.81 17.74 26.96
C ALA A 473 9.97 17.43 28.22
N LEU A 474 9.44 16.21 28.33
CA LEU A 474 8.70 15.73 29.51
C LEU A 474 9.55 14.81 30.37
N ALA A 475 10.29 13.87 29.75
CA ALA A 475 11.03 12.84 30.47
C ALA A 475 12.18 13.42 31.32
N THR A 476 12.82 14.51 30.89
CA THR A 476 13.96 15.12 31.61
C THR A 476 13.57 16.38 32.39
N ALA A 477 12.30 16.73 32.47
CA ALA A 477 11.84 17.92 33.16
C ALA A 477 11.85 17.70 34.70
N ASP A 478 12.29 18.70 35.44
CA ASP A 478 12.20 18.74 36.91
C ASP A 478 10.72 18.86 37.37
N ASP A 479 9.91 19.58 36.62
CA ASP A 479 8.45 19.69 36.80
C ASP A 479 7.72 19.31 35.51
N PRO A 480 7.53 18.00 35.26
CA PRO A 480 6.89 17.51 34.03
C PRO A 480 5.42 17.92 33.89
N ARG A 481 4.70 18.14 35.02
CA ARG A 481 3.33 18.64 35.00
C ARG A 481 3.24 20.03 34.41
N SER A 482 4.01 20.97 34.90
CA SER A 482 4.04 22.35 34.39
C SER A 482 4.45 22.43 32.92
N VAL A 483 5.42 21.62 32.51
CA VAL A 483 5.82 21.53 31.10
C VAL A 483 4.69 20.98 30.22
N ALA A 484 4.02 19.92 30.67
CA ALA A 484 2.87 19.33 29.96
C ALA A 484 1.72 20.34 29.83
N MET A 485 1.36 21.04 30.92
CA MET A 485 0.35 22.10 30.90
C MET A 485 0.68 23.22 29.91
N ALA A 486 1.95 23.69 29.89
CA ALA A 486 2.38 24.73 28.99
C ALA A 486 2.34 24.28 27.51
N LEU A 487 2.80 23.07 27.21
CA LEU A 487 2.68 22.47 25.87
C LEU A 487 1.20 22.32 25.46
N ARG A 488 0.37 21.83 26.38
CA ARG A 488 -1.07 21.66 26.14
C ARG A 488 -1.78 22.98 25.85
N LEU A 489 -1.41 24.04 26.61
CA LEU A 489 -1.94 25.39 26.41
C LEU A 489 -1.54 25.97 25.04
N ALA A 490 -0.30 25.71 24.58
CA ALA A 490 0.16 26.14 23.28
C ALA A 490 -0.62 25.52 22.12
N LEU A 491 -1.26 24.36 22.33
CA LEU A 491 -2.06 23.64 21.31
C LEU A 491 -3.54 24.15 21.27
N GLY A 492 -3.95 25.01 22.15
CA GLY A 492 -5.31 25.55 22.22
C GLY A 492 -6.28 24.62 22.95
#